data_2194da3cb8044602ea5111df751ac4c8
#
_entry.id   2194da3cb8044602ea5111df751ac4c8
#
_cell.length_a   1.000
_cell.length_b   1.000
_cell.length_c   1.000
_cell.angle_alpha   90.00
_cell.angle_beta   90.00
_cell.angle_gamma   90.00
#
_symmetry.space_group_name_H-M   'P 1'
#
loop_
_entity.id
_entity.type
_entity.pdbx_description
1 polymer ?
#
loop_
_entity_poly.entity_id
_entity_poly.type
_entity_poly.pdbx_seq_one_letter_code
_entity_poly.pdbx_strand_id
1 'polypeptide(L)'
;MKHILPILTITTLAAAASAQSAAASSGLSYNRVGLGYNSESKGYSLTASALIGGSNVLVGASSTIGGNNTGNGADSVSLGYVFKNVAFGADATVSVASNEAYGLNVRKDLGNSIELAASFNRDSGDNNVWGAELAYNVSKQIQLAVGYSDSNAAGAAGDGQTIISARYNF
;
A
#
# COMPACT_ATOMS: atom_id res chain seq x y z
N MET A 1 -4.77 8.45 22.78
CA MET A 1 -3.37 8.71 22.37
C MET A 1 -2.75 7.64 21.46
N LYS A 2 -3.46 6.53 21.13
CA LYS A 2 -2.91 5.40 20.34
C LYS A 2 -2.67 5.71 18.85
N HIS A 3 -3.29 6.75 18.30
CA HIS A 3 -3.20 7.08 16.87
C HIS A 3 -2.19 8.19 16.51
N ILE A 4 -1.50 8.76 17.50
CA ILE A 4 -0.53 9.84 17.24
C ILE A 4 0.79 9.29 16.67
N LEU A 5 1.20 8.11 17.11
CA LEU A 5 2.47 7.52 16.72
C LEU A 5 2.54 7.18 15.22
N PRO A 6 1.54 6.52 14.61
CA PRO A 6 1.56 6.23 13.18
C PRO A 6 1.43 7.48 12.30
N ILE A 7 0.65 8.48 12.74
CA ILE A 7 0.56 9.75 12.01
C ILE A 7 1.91 10.45 12.01
N LEU A 8 2.62 10.45 13.13
CA LEU A 8 3.97 11.02 13.22
C LEU A 8 4.97 10.24 12.36
N THR A 9 4.88 8.91 12.33
CA THR A 9 5.73 8.05 11.50
C THR A 9 5.49 8.30 10.01
N ILE A 10 4.24 8.48 9.59
CA ILE A 10 3.87 8.78 8.22
C ILE A 10 4.42 10.14 7.79
N THR A 11 4.30 11.17 8.64
CA THR A 11 4.81 12.51 8.32
C THR A 11 6.34 12.56 8.26
N THR A 12 7.03 11.87 9.14
CA THR A 12 8.52 11.80 9.11
C THR A 12 9.02 11.00 7.91
N LEU A 13 8.33 9.93 7.52
CA LEU A 13 8.67 9.16 6.34
C LEU A 13 8.52 9.99 5.05
N ALA A 14 7.44 10.75 4.92
CA ALA A 14 7.21 11.64 3.80
C ALA A 14 8.28 12.74 3.70
N ALA A 15 8.69 13.33 4.83
CA ALA A 15 9.74 14.34 4.88
C ALA A 15 11.12 13.79 4.51
N ALA A 16 11.45 12.58 4.95
CA ALA A 16 12.72 11.93 4.61
C ALA A 16 12.79 11.53 3.13
N ALA A 17 11.67 11.15 2.53
CA ALA A 17 11.63 10.69 1.14
C ALA A 17 11.64 11.85 0.12
N SER A 18 11.17 13.05 0.50
CA SER A 18 11.21 14.22 -0.39
C SER A 18 12.64 14.68 -0.77
N ALA A 19 13.66 14.22 -0.04
CA ALA A 19 15.06 14.51 -0.33
C ALA A 19 15.67 13.61 -1.43
N GLN A 20 14.95 12.64 -1.97
CA GLN A 20 15.50 11.63 -2.87
C GLN A 20 14.57 11.31 -4.03
N SER A 21 14.73 12.02 -5.13
CA SER A 21 14.11 11.61 -6.40
C SER A 21 14.94 10.50 -7.05
N ALA A 22 14.75 9.25 -6.65
CA ALA A 22 15.25 8.13 -7.43
C ALA A 22 14.29 7.89 -8.60
N ALA A 23 14.77 8.11 -9.83
CA ALA A 23 14.03 7.83 -11.04
C ALA A 23 13.64 6.35 -11.06
N ALA A 24 12.35 6.05 -10.95
CA ALA A 24 11.84 4.71 -11.14
C ALA A 24 11.98 4.34 -12.61
N SER A 25 12.77 3.31 -12.91
CA SER A 25 12.98 2.83 -14.28
C SER A 25 11.73 2.17 -14.90
N SER A 26 10.70 1.97 -14.12
CA SER A 26 9.44 1.30 -14.50
C SER A 26 8.23 2.25 -14.64
N GLY A 27 8.41 3.56 -14.48
CA GLY A 27 7.28 4.50 -14.42
C GLY A 27 6.49 4.45 -13.11
N LEU A 28 6.72 3.45 -12.26
CA LEU A 28 6.02 3.25 -10.99
C LEU A 28 6.65 4.10 -9.87
N SER A 29 5.83 4.84 -9.12
CA SER A 29 6.30 5.54 -7.92
C SER A 29 6.18 4.63 -6.69
N TYR A 30 7.21 4.64 -5.86
CA TYR A 30 7.26 3.96 -4.56
C TYR A 30 7.24 4.95 -3.39
N ASN A 31 7.57 6.22 -3.67
CA ASN A 31 7.52 7.31 -2.71
C ASN A 31 6.13 7.93 -2.79
N ARG A 32 5.25 7.56 -1.87
CA ARG A 32 3.84 7.99 -1.93
C ARG A 32 3.17 8.03 -0.56
N VAL A 33 2.19 8.90 -0.44
CA VAL A 33 1.19 8.87 0.62
C VAL A 33 -0.18 8.66 -0.01
N GLY A 34 -1.06 7.96 0.68
CA GLY A 34 -2.38 7.63 0.16
C GLY A 34 -3.46 7.64 1.21
N LEU A 35 -4.67 8.00 0.78
CA LEU A 35 -5.89 7.89 1.55
C LEU A 35 -6.83 6.96 0.79
N GLY A 36 -7.32 5.92 1.45
CA GLY A 36 -8.28 4.97 0.91
C GLY A 36 -9.58 4.98 1.70
N TYR A 37 -10.67 4.63 1.03
CA TYR A 37 -11.97 4.33 1.64
C TYR A 37 -12.33 2.89 1.31
N ASN A 38 -12.77 2.17 2.30
CA ASN A 38 -13.19 0.78 2.20
C ASN A 38 -14.72 0.69 2.31
N SER A 39 -15.35 0.10 1.29
CA SER A 39 -16.81 0.06 1.19
C SER A 39 -17.47 -0.84 2.23
N GLU A 40 -16.81 -1.94 2.63
CA GLU A 40 -17.34 -2.91 3.57
C GLU A 40 -17.20 -2.44 5.01
N SER A 41 -15.99 -2.14 5.44
CA SER A 41 -15.74 -1.65 6.79
C SER A 41 -16.21 -0.21 7.02
N LYS A 42 -16.53 0.55 5.94
CA LYS A 42 -16.82 1.99 5.98
C LYS A 42 -15.73 2.81 6.66
N GLY A 43 -14.51 2.28 6.64
CA GLY A 43 -13.33 2.87 7.25
C GLY A 43 -12.44 3.56 6.23
N TYR A 44 -11.53 4.37 6.73
CA TYR A 44 -10.50 5.01 5.94
C TYR A 44 -9.14 4.38 6.26
N SER A 45 -8.28 4.27 5.25
CA SER A 45 -6.88 3.87 5.41
C SER A 45 -5.96 5.00 5.02
N LEU A 46 -4.97 5.28 5.84
CA LEU A 46 -3.87 6.17 5.53
C LEU A 46 -2.62 5.33 5.32
N THR A 47 -1.92 5.53 4.20
CA THR A 47 -0.73 4.77 3.86
C THR A 47 0.41 5.70 3.48
N ALA A 48 1.63 5.29 3.75
CA ALA A 48 2.82 5.95 3.25
C ALA A 48 3.88 4.92 2.89
N SER A 49 4.67 5.19 1.88
CA SER A 49 5.83 4.36 1.53
C SER A 49 6.94 5.19 0.91
N ALA A 50 8.18 4.73 1.09
CA ALA A 50 9.35 5.35 0.47
C ALA A 50 10.49 4.34 0.29
N LEU A 51 11.26 4.51 -0.79
CA LEU A 51 12.53 3.82 -0.98
C LEU A 51 13.63 4.51 -0.15
N ILE A 52 14.48 3.72 0.49
CA ILE A 52 15.60 4.24 1.28
C ILE A 52 16.81 4.49 0.37
N GLY A 53 17.28 5.72 0.34
CA GLY A 53 18.60 6.07 -0.19
C GLY A 53 18.86 5.68 -1.65
N GLY A 54 17.84 5.67 -2.51
CA GLY A 54 17.96 5.23 -3.90
C GLY A 54 18.16 3.71 -4.05
N SER A 55 18.04 2.95 -2.94
CA SER A 55 18.06 1.49 -2.94
C SER A 55 16.71 0.92 -3.39
N ASN A 56 16.61 -0.40 -3.43
CA ASN A 56 15.34 -1.10 -3.61
C ASN A 56 14.66 -1.47 -2.28
N VAL A 57 15.18 -0.98 -1.15
CA VAL A 57 14.58 -1.20 0.17
C VAL A 57 13.43 -0.23 0.34
N LEU A 58 12.23 -0.76 0.59
CA LEU A 58 11.00 -0.02 0.77
C LEU A 58 10.62 -0.02 2.25
N VAL A 59 10.37 1.16 2.80
CA VAL A 59 9.70 1.28 4.10
C VAL A 59 8.27 1.73 3.88
N GLY A 60 7.37 1.25 4.71
CA GLY A 60 5.96 1.57 4.65
C GLY A 60 5.37 1.78 6.03
N ALA A 61 4.26 2.50 6.08
CA ALA A 61 3.42 2.65 7.24
C ALA A 61 1.95 2.69 6.81
N SER A 62 1.08 2.12 7.60
CA SER A 62 -0.36 2.19 7.37
C SER A 62 -1.12 2.36 8.68
N SER A 63 -2.27 3.02 8.60
CA SER A 63 -3.20 3.21 9.70
C SER A 63 -4.63 3.10 9.18
N THR A 64 -5.51 2.45 9.91
CA THR A 64 -6.94 2.39 9.61
C THR A 64 -7.70 3.27 10.60
N ILE A 65 -8.59 4.13 10.12
CA ILE A 65 -9.32 5.13 10.90
C ILE A 65 -10.82 4.89 10.69
N GLY A 66 -11.55 4.71 11.79
CA GLY A 66 -13.00 4.51 11.74
C GLY A 66 -13.41 3.16 11.13
N GLY A 67 -14.68 3.05 10.82
CA GLY A 67 -15.28 1.83 10.28
C GLY A 67 -15.97 0.97 11.32
N ASN A 68 -16.65 -0.09 10.86
CA ASN A 68 -17.41 -1.01 11.69
C ASN A 68 -16.54 -1.88 12.61
N ASN A 69 -15.25 -1.93 12.36
CA ASN A 69 -14.28 -2.58 13.23
C ASN A 69 -13.94 -1.66 14.40
N THR A 70 -14.72 -1.69 15.46
CA THR A 70 -14.54 -0.93 16.70
C THR A 70 -13.34 -1.38 17.53
N GLY A 71 -12.53 -2.29 17.04
CA GLY A 71 -11.33 -2.79 17.67
C GLY A 71 -10.08 -2.29 16.93
N ASN A 72 -9.40 -1.32 17.53
CA ASN A 72 -8.01 -0.91 17.26
C ASN A 72 -7.65 -0.88 15.76
N GLY A 73 -7.69 0.31 15.14
CA GLY A 73 -7.10 0.51 13.82
C GLY A 73 -5.76 -0.20 13.75
N ALA A 74 -5.62 -1.07 12.75
CA ALA A 74 -4.38 -1.82 12.58
C ALA A 74 -3.31 -0.88 12.05
N ASP A 75 -2.59 -0.27 12.98
CA ASP A 75 -1.39 0.50 12.65
C ASP A 75 -0.25 -0.46 12.40
N SER A 76 0.42 -0.32 11.27
CA SER A 76 1.58 -1.14 10.96
C SER A 76 2.70 -0.34 10.31
N VAL A 77 3.91 -0.80 10.56
CA VAL A 77 5.12 -0.38 9.85
C VAL A 77 5.65 -1.59 9.11
N SER A 78 6.14 -1.39 7.90
CA SER A 78 6.64 -2.48 7.07
C SER A 78 8.02 -2.19 6.50
N LEU A 79 8.76 -3.25 6.25
CA LEU A 79 10.01 -3.25 5.51
C LEU A 79 9.87 -4.19 4.32
N GLY A 80 10.26 -3.75 3.15
CA GLY A 80 10.16 -4.53 1.93
C GLY A 80 11.38 -4.37 1.04
N TYR A 81 11.42 -5.21 0.02
CA TYR A 81 12.42 -5.13 -1.05
C TYR A 81 11.71 -5.19 -2.40
N VAL A 82 12.04 -4.25 -3.29
CA VAL A 82 11.46 -4.14 -4.63
C VAL A 82 12.38 -4.80 -5.64
N PHE A 83 11.91 -5.85 -6.25
CA PHE A 83 12.53 -6.48 -7.42
C PHE A 83 11.94 -5.83 -8.67
N LYS A 84 12.74 -5.03 -9.35
CA LYS A 84 12.29 -4.31 -10.53
C LYS A 84 12.36 -5.21 -11.77
N ASN A 85 11.36 -5.06 -12.62
CA ASN A 85 11.29 -5.70 -13.94
C ASN A 85 11.48 -7.24 -13.90
N VAL A 86 10.80 -7.91 -12.98
CA VAL A 86 10.96 -9.36 -12.76
C VAL A 86 10.37 -10.21 -13.87
N ALA A 87 9.20 -9.84 -14.40
CA ALA A 87 8.55 -10.51 -15.50
C ALA A 87 7.60 -9.56 -16.22
N PHE A 88 7.63 -9.59 -17.55
CA PHE A 88 6.73 -8.79 -18.41
C PHE A 88 6.75 -7.29 -18.10
N GLY A 89 7.86 -6.76 -17.56
CA GLY A 89 7.96 -5.35 -17.15
C GLY A 89 7.25 -5.02 -15.82
N ALA A 90 6.87 -6.02 -15.05
CA ALA A 90 6.29 -5.82 -13.72
C ALA A 90 7.37 -5.75 -12.64
N ASP A 91 7.11 -4.98 -11.59
CA ASP A 91 7.91 -4.97 -10.38
C ASP A 91 7.22 -5.83 -9.31
N ALA A 92 8.00 -6.57 -8.51
CA ALA A 92 7.51 -7.35 -7.38
C ALA A 92 8.10 -6.81 -6.08
N THR A 93 7.28 -6.64 -5.06
CA THR A 93 7.72 -6.25 -3.71
C THR A 93 7.39 -7.36 -2.74
N VAL A 94 8.40 -7.85 -2.01
CA VAL A 94 8.19 -8.69 -0.82
C VAL A 94 8.33 -7.82 0.41
N SER A 95 7.50 -8.06 1.43
CA SER A 95 7.51 -7.23 2.65
C SER A 95 7.15 -8.04 3.89
N VAL A 96 7.62 -7.53 5.02
CA VAL A 96 7.23 -7.95 6.37
C VAL A 96 6.74 -6.73 7.14
N ALA A 97 5.79 -6.91 8.03
CA ALA A 97 5.21 -5.82 8.82
C ALA A 97 5.30 -6.08 10.32
N SER A 98 5.19 -5.02 11.11
CA SER A 98 5.30 -5.05 12.58
C SER A 98 4.21 -5.88 13.26
N ASN A 99 3.12 -6.16 12.57
CA ASN A 99 2.04 -7.06 13.01
C ASN A 99 2.25 -8.51 12.56
N GLU A 100 3.50 -8.90 12.30
CA GLU A 100 3.89 -10.25 11.86
C GLU A 100 3.29 -10.67 10.50
N ALA A 101 2.72 -9.73 9.76
CA ALA A 101 2.24 -9.98 8.42
C ALA A 101 3.40 -9.98 7.41
N TYR A 102 3.27 -10.78 6.38
CA TYR A 102 4.16 -10.74 5.22
C TYR A 102 3.34 -10.71 3.93
N GLY A 103 3.93 -10.11 2.91
CA GLY A 103 3.20 -9.87 1.69
C GLY A 103 4.05 -9.89 0.43
N LEU A 104 3.36 -10.14 -0.66
CA LEU A 104 3.84 -9.99 -2.03
C LEU A 104 2.91 -8.99 -2.73
N ASN A 105 3.49 -7.99 -3.37
CA ASN A 105 2.78 -7.07 -4.23
C ASN A 105 3.46 -7.02 -5.59
N VAL A 106 2.70 -7.20 -6.65
CA VAL A 106 3.18 -7.10 -8.05
C VAL A 106 2.51 -5.91 -8.69
N ARG A 107 3.30 -5.03 -9.31
CA ARG A 107 2.81 -3.81 -9.96
C ARG A 107 3.33 -3.73 -11.38
N LYS A 108 2.49 -3.27 -12.29
CA LYS A 108 2.86 -3.08 -13.69
C LYS A 108 2.30 -1.76 -14.22
N ASP A 109 3.17 -0.96 -14.82
CA ASP A 109 2.76 0.16 -15.67
C ASP A 109 2.27 -0.41 -17.02
N LEU A 110 1.01 -0.18 -17.33
CA LEU A 110 0.38 -0.60 -18.59
C LEU A 110 0.53 0.46 -19.70
N GLY A 111 1.18 1.59 -19.40
CA GLY A 111 1.20 2.77 -20.26
C GLY A 111 -0.09 3.58 -20.14
N ASN A 112 -0.16 4.71 -20.88
CA ASN A 112 -1.31 5.62 -20.86
C ASN A 112 -1.77 6.05 -19.46
N SER A 113 -0.81 6.22 -18.53
CA SER A 113 -1.08 6.59 -17.14
C SER A 113 -1.83 5.52 -16.32
N ILE A 114 -1.90 4.28 -16.79
CA ILE A 114 -2.61 3.19 -16.11
C ILE A 114 -1.61 2.25 -15.45
N GLU A 115 -1.84 1.93 -14.17
CA GLU A 115 -1.09 0.95 -13.40
C GLU A 115 -2.03 -0.18 -12.95
N LEU A 116 -1.57 -1.42 -13.07
CA LEU A 116 -2.22 -2.60 -12.50
C LEU A 116 -1.40 -3.11 -11.33
N ALA A 117 -2.05 -3.44 -10.23
CA ALA A 117 -1.42 -4.09 -9.08
C ALA A 117 -2.20 -5.33 -8.65
N ALA A 118 -1.46 -6.32 -8.14
CA ALA A 118 -2.02 -7.48 -7.46
C ALA A 118 -1.26 -7.71 -6.16
N SER A 119 -1.95 -8.10 -5.11
CA SER A 119 -1.36 -8.33 -3.80
C SER A 119 -1.80 -9.64 -3.19
N PHE A 120 -0.90 -10.23 -2.43
CA PHE A 120 -1.16 -11.34 -1.53
C PHE A 120 -0.47 -11.06 -0.21
N ASN A 121 -1.23 -11.12 0.88
CA ASN A 121 -0.71 -10.91 2.22
C ASN A 121 -1.17 -12.05 3.12
N ARG A 122 -0.33 -12.43 4.08
CA ARG A 122 -0.68 -13.35 5.15
C ARG A 122 -0.44 -12.67 6.48
N ASP A 123 -1.45 -12.64 7.33
CA ASP A 123 -1.38 -12.02 8.65
C ASP A 123 -0.89 -12.99 9.74
N SER A 124 -0.69 -12.48 10.95
CA SER A 124 -0.26 -13.28 12.11
C SER A 124 -1.30 -14.33 12.58
N GLY A 125 -2.54 -14.19 12.13
CA GLY A 125 -3.62 -15.18 12.37
C GLY A 125 -3.72 -16.25 11.30
N ASP A 126 -2.71 -16.38 10.43
CA ASP A 126 -2.69 -17.28 9.29
C ASP A 126 -3.78 -17.02 8.24
N ASN A 127 -4.42 -15.86 8.27
CA ASN A 127 -5.37 -15.49 7.24
C ASN A 127 -4.64 -14.98 5.99
N ASN A 128 -5.18 -15.36 4.84
CA ASN A 128 -4.70 -14.87 3.56
C ASN A 128 -5.62 -13.77 3.06
N VAL A 129 -5.02 -12.68 2.59
CA VAL A 129 -5.71 -11.56 1.96
C VAL A 129 -5.13 -11.38 0.57
N TRP A 130 -5.96 -11.38 -0.45
CA TRP A 130 -5.56 -11.12 -1.83
C TRP A 130 -6.34 -9.94 -2.39
N GLY A 131 -5.75 -9.29 -3.36
CA GLY A 131 -6.40 -8.14 -3.98
C GLY A 131 -5.83 -7.82 -5.35
N ALA A 132 -6.61 -7.05 -6.09
CA ALA A 132 -6.21 -6.45 -7.35
C ALA A 132 -6.65 -4.98 -7.37
N GLU A 133 -5.90 -4.16 -8.06
CA GLU A 133 -6.13 -2.72 -8.12
C GLU A 133 -5.79 -2.19 -9.51
N LEU A 134 -6.62 -1.31 -10.01
CA LEU A 134 -6.37 -0.50 -11.18
C LEU A 134 -6.21 0.95 -10.73
N ALA A 135 -5.11 1.58 -11.14
CA ALA A 135 -4.83 2.96 -10.79
C ALA A 135 -4.63 3.80 -12.06
N TYR A 136 -5.01 5.07 -11.97
CA TYR A 136 -4.86 6.07 -13.01
C TYR A 136 -4.07 7.27 -12.49
N ASN A 137 -2.96 7.59 -13.16
CA ASN A 137 -2.16 8.77 -12.88
C ASN A 137 -2.80 10.00 -13.53
N VAL A 138 -3.52 10.78 -12.74
CA VAL A 138 -4.11 12.07 -13.16
C VAL A 138 -3.00 13.07 -13.51
N SER A 139 -1.91 13.00 -12.75
CA SER A 139 -0.68 13.74 -13.01
C SER A 139 0.53 12.91 -12.54
N LYS A 140 1.74 13.44 -12.67
CA LYS A 140 2.93 12.78 -12.11
C LYS A 140 2.85 12.58 -10.60
N GLN A 141 2.16 13.47 -9.90
CA GLN A 141 2.04 13.45 -8.44
C GLN A 141 0.73 12.82 -7.96
N ILE A 142 -0.36 12.89 -8.73
CA ILE A 142 -1.69 12.48 -8.26
C ILE A 142 -2.13 11.21 -8.98
N GLN A 143 -2.45 10.18 -8.20
CA GLN A 143 -2.97 8.91 -8.68
C GLN A 143 -4.31 8.62 -7.98
N LEU A 144 -5.29 8.18 -8.74
CA LEU A 144 -6.56 7.62 -8.23
C LEU A 144 -6.57 6.13 -8.50
N ALA A 145 -7.12 5.34 -7.58
CA ALA A 145 -7.20 3.91 -7.76
C ALA A 145 -8.51 3.33 -7.25
N VAL A 146 -8.91 2.24 -7.87
CA VAL A 146 -9.98 1.36 -7.43
C VAL A 146 -9.44 -0.05 -7.34
N GLY A 147 -9.69 -0.70 -6.22
CA GLY A 147 -9.25 -2.06 -5.97
C GLY A 147 -10.37 -2.92 -5.38
N TYR A 148 -10.14 -4.21 -5.45
CA TYR A 148 -10.92 -5.22 -4.79
C TYR A 148 -10.00 -6.09 -3.97
N SER A 149 -10.38 -6.42 -2.75
CA SER A 149 -9.66 -7.41 -1.95
C SER A 149 -10.62 -8.34 -1.24
N ASP A 150 -10.15 -9.52 -0.94
CA ASP A 150 -10.89 -10.55 -0.26
C ASP A 150 -9.97 -11.29 0.72
N SER A 151 -10.55 -11.98 1.71
CA SER A 151 -9.82 -12.64 2.78
C SER A 151 -10.51 -13.95 3.15
N ASN A 152 -9.71 -14.93 3.58
CA ASN A 152 -10.25 -16.15 4.18
C ASN A 152 -10.38 -16.07 5.71
N ALA A 153 -10.23 -14.89 6.31
CA ALA A 153 -10.41 -14.71 7.75
C ALA A 153 -11.83 -15.08 8.18
N ALA A 154 -11.97 -15.72 9.33
CA ALA A 154 -13.26 -16.07 9.88
C ALA A 154 -14.10 -14.80 10.13
N GLY A 155 -15.30 -14.75 9.55
CA GLY A 155 -16.19 -13.59 9.61
C GLY A 155 -16.01 -12.57 8.49
N ALA A 156 -14.97 -12.71 7.67
CA ALA A 156 -14.75 -11.90 6.46
C ALA A 156 -14.82 -12.75 5.18
N ALA A 157 -14.98 -14.06 5.32
CA ALA A 157 -15.00 -14.99 4.19
C ALA A 157 -16.22 -14.76 3.30
N GLY A 158 -15.98 -14.40 2.05
CA GLY A 158 -17.01 -14.21 1.03
C GLY A 158 -17.55 -12.79 0.90
N ASP A 159 -17.11 -11.87 1.74
CA ASP A 159 -17.48 -10.45 1.67
C ASP A 159 -16.31 -9.63 1.17
N GLY A 160 -15.95 -9.81 -0.09
CA GLY A 160 -14.91 -9.01 -0.72
C GLY A 160 -15.24 -7.52 -0.68
N GLN A 161 -14.22 -6.71 -0.50
CA GLN A 161 -14.34 -5.27 -0.29
C GLN A 161 -13.81 -4.47 -1.47
N THR A 162 -14.51 -3.41 -1.83
CA THR A 162 -14.02 -2.41 -2.78
C THR A 162 -13.30 -1.31 -2.05
N ILE A 163 -12.12 -0.93 -2.54
CA ILE A 163 -11.29 0.14 -1.99
C ILE A 163 -11.15 1.21 -3.08
N ILE A 164 -11.47 2.44 -2.73
CA ILE A 164 -11.22 3.61 -3.58
C ILE A 164 -10.14 4.43 -2.90
N SER A 165 -9.08 4.80 -3.61
CA SER A 165 -7.98 5.55 -3.01
C SER A 165 -7.48 6.69 -3.89
N ALA A 166 -6.95 7.72 -3.22
CA ALA A 166 -6.18 8.79 -3.82
C ALA A 166 -4.77 8.79 -3.23
N ARG A 167 -3.76 9.00 -4.07
CA ARG A 167 -2.35 8.97 -3.69
C ARG A 167 -1.63 10.19 -4.22
N TYR A 168 -0.69 10.66 -3.42
CA TYR A 168 0.29 11.66 -3.81
C TYR A 168 1.68 11.01 -3.90
N ASN A 169 2.27 11.09 -5.09
CA ASN A 169 3.61 10.59 -5.39
C ASN A 169 4.62 11.75 -5.31
N PHE A 170 5.79 11.53 -4.70
CA PHE A 170 6.83 12.56 -4.52
C PHE A 170 8.24 12.02 -4.76
#